data_a4aad5ec0100349ab0e82dc3d904431e
#
_entry.id   a4aad5ec0100349ab0e82dc3d904431e
#
_cell.length_a   1.000
_cell.length_b   1.000
_cell.length_c   1.000
_cell.angle_alpha   90.00
_cell.angle_beta   90.00
_cell.angle_gamma   90.00
#
_symmetry.space_group_name_H-M   'P 1'
#
loop_
_entity.id
_entity.type
_entity.pdbx_description
1 polymer ?
#
loop_
_entity_poly.entity_id
_entity_poly.type
_entity_poly.pdbx_seq_one_letter_code
_entity_poly.pdbx_strand_id
1 'polypeptide(L)'
;MVFSELDGHFQKAGMVKGLFLRTVHGHALTPLIAQVIPTVKGMLATYTSSIEHTALVLETESGKIEICYDDSDTILIRGYGEGIGLTLDFLTDNGAYDYIYEYPANDQMYYMANCYKNNCRYLISCEYGDVAVEQEWKESSSLYSKLHFTGEKGFFFVLKEIETEWDHSWKKYDYEECRMNTEREFNAFYEKMPECPECYKEAAWRASYLNWSNIVKKDGFLTRDAMFMSKNWMTNVWSWDHCFNAIACSYHNPEVAWDQFMIMFDQQDKTGVLPDSINDVHVVWNYCKPPIHGWALRLMMENMELDTAKLKEAYGCLKKWTEWW
;
A
#
# COMPACT_ATOMS: atom_id res chain seq x y z
N MET A 1 -1.53 0.06 -3.00
CA MET A 1 -2.77 -0.61 -2.52
C MET A 1 -2.61 -1.19 -1.13
N VAL A 2 -3.71 -1.40 -0.38
CA VAL A 2 -3.71 -2.04 0.95
C VAL A 2 -5.05 -2.71 1.23
N PHE A 3 -5.05 -3.77 2.05
CA PHE A 3 -6.26 -4.37 2.57
C PHE A 3 -6.52 -3.90 4.00
N SER A 4 -7.79 -3.68 4.34
CA SER A 4 -8.22 -3.34 5.70
C SER A 4 -9.50 -4.07 6.04
N GLU A 5 -9.51 -4.76 7.17
CA GLU A 5 -10.74 -5.29 7.75
C GLU A 5 -11.35 -4.21 8.66
N LEU A 6 -12.55 -3.81 8.34
CA LEU A 6 -13.26 -2.71 9.00
C LEU A 6 -14.46 -3.26 9.77
N ASP A 7 -14.64 -2.79 11.00
CA ASP A 7 -15.71 -3.23 11.91
C ASP A 7 -16.43 -2.02 12.53
N GLY A 8 -16.92 -1.13 11.72
CA GLY A 8 -17.68 -0.01 12.17
C GLY A 8 -17.45 1.28 11.43
N HIS A 9 -17.50 2.42 12.12
CA HIS A 9 -17.38 3.74 11.51
C HIS A 9 -15.99 3.98 10.93
N PHE A 10 -15.95 4.35 9.66
CA PHE A 10 -14.72 4.67 8.95
C PHE A 10 -14.82 6.06 8.33
N GLN A 11 -14.41 7.08 9.09
CA GLN A 11 -14.40 8.50 8.68
C GLN A 11 -15.67 8.89 7.88
N LYS A 12 -15.49 9.45 6.69
CA LYS A 12 -16.61 9.90 5.83
C LYS A 12 -17.29 8.76 5.08
N ALA A 13 -16.72 7.56 5.08
CA ALA A 13 -17.36 6.39 4.46
C ALA A 13 -18.57 5.87 5.27
N GLY A 14 -18.77 6.37 6.49
CA GLY A 14 -19.87 5.96 7.34
C GLY A 14 -19.62 4.64 8.07
N MET A 15 -20.70 3.91 8.35
CA MET A 15 -20.62 2.58 8.99
C MET A 15 -20.38 1.53 7.92
N VAL A 16 -19.16 0.98 7.88
CA VAL A 16 -18.74 -0.07 6.94
C VAL A 16 -18.17 -1.26 7.70
N LYS A 17 -18.44 -2.45 7.22
CA LYS A 17 -17.98 -3.70 7.81
C LYS A 17 -17.53 -4.68 6.74
N GLY A 18 -16.41 -5.32 6.95
CA GLY A 18 -15.84 -6.33 6.07
C GLY A 18 -14.41 -6.01 5.65
N LEU A 19 -13.89 -6.82 4.74
CA LEU A 19 -12.57 -6.64 4.16
C LEU A 19 -12.66 -5.75 2.92
N PHE A 20 -11.80 -4.75 2.84
CA PHE A 20 -11.77 -3.79 1.72
C PHE A 20 -10.37 -3.68 1.12
N LEU A 21 -10.32 -3.66 -0.21
CA LEU A 21 -9.20 -3.13 -0.96
C LEU A 21 -9.28 -1.60 -0.93
N ARG A 22 -8.15 -0.94 -0.66
CA ARG A 22 -8.04 0.51 -0.52
C ARG A 22 -6.87 1.05 -1.31
N THR A 23 -6.99 2.27 -1.82
CA THR A 23 -5.82 3.02 -2.30
C THR A 23 -5.03 3.60 -1.13
N VAL A 24 -3.73 3.82 -1.33
CA VAL A 24 -2.85 4.58 -0.42
C VAL A 24 -2.52 5.96 -0.99
N HIS A 25 -2.94 6.24 -2.22
CA HIS A 25 -2.71 7.50 -2.90
C HIS A 25 -3.55 8.63 -2.31
N GLY A 26 -2.92 9.77 -2.20
CA GLY A 26 -3.55 10.98 -1.72
C GLY A 26 -3.92 10.97 -0.23
N HIS A 27 -4.42 12.09 0.26
CA HIS A 27 -5.02 12.19 1.59
C HIS A 27 -6.45 11.66 1.54
N ALA A 28 -6.56 10.35 1.41
CA ALA A 28 -7.81 9.68 1.14
C ALA A 28 -8.70 9.63 2.39
N LEU A 29 -9.72 10.46 2.42
CA LEU A 29 -10.77 10.40 3.44
C LEU A 29 -11.73 9.24 3.18
N THR A 30 -11.80 8.74 1.94
CA THR A 30 -12.60 7.60 1.52
C THR A 30 -11.80 6.72 0.55
N PRO A 31 -10.76 6.05 1.02
CA PRO A 31 -9.85 5.32 0.13
C PRO A 31 -10.38 3.93 -0.27
N LEU A 32 -11.65 3.63 -0.01
CA LEU A 32 -12.25 2.33 -0.30
C LEU A 32 -12.43 2.17 -1.81
N ILE A 33 -11.89 1.10 -2.36
CA ILE A 33 -11.95 0.77 -3.78
C ILE A 33 -12.97 -0.35 -4.02
N ALA A 34 -12.80 -1.48 -3.35
CA ALA A 34 -13.68 -2.63 -3.49
C ALA A 34 -13.83 -3.37 -2.16
N GLN A 35 -15.00 -3.88 -1.90
CA GLN A 35 -15.19 -4.88 -0.87
C GLN A 35 -14.73 -6.25 -1.38
N VAL A 36 -14.00 -6.97 -0.55
CA VAL A 36 -13.48 -8.31 -0.84
C VAL A 36 -14.36 -9.31 -0.12
N ILE A 37 -15.13 -10.07 -0.88
CA ILE A 37 -16.21 -10.91 -0.37
C ILE A 37 -15.91 -12.37 -0.71
N PRO A 38 -15.43 -13.20 0.23
CA PRO A 38 -15.31 -14.64 0.03
C PRO A 38 -16.69 -15.28 -0.21
N THR A 39 -16.74 -16.23 -1.13
CA THR A 39 -17.95 -16.99 -1.43
C THR A 39 -17.67 -18.49 -1.45
N VAL A 40 -18.70 -19.29 -1.15
CA VAL A 40 -18.70 -20.75 -1.31
C VAL A 40 -19.94 -21.13 -2.10
N LYS A 41 -19.75 -21.80 -3.24
CA LYS A 41 -20.81 -22.16 -4.18
C LYS A 41 -21.71 -20.96 -4.56
N GLY A 42 -21.06 -19.78 -4.72
CA GLY A 42 -21.74 -18.52 -5.08
C GLY A 42 -22.47 -17.81 -3.94
N MET A 43 -22.46 -18.35 -2.73
CA MET A 43 -23.07 -17.73 -1.56
C MET A 43 -22.00 -17.07 -0.67
N LEU A 44 -22.38 -15.98 0.00
CA LEU A 44 -21.53 -15.30 0.96
C LEU A 44 -21.00 -16.30 2.00
N ALA A 45 -19.69 -16.36 2.14
CA ALA A 45 -19.03 -17.23 3.11
C ALA A 45 -18.59 -16.44 4.36
N THR A 46 -18.72 -17.08 5.52
CA THR A 46 -18.01 -16.63 6.72
C THR A 46 -16.56 -17.06 6.62
N TYR A 47 -15.67 -16.23 7.14
CA TYR A 47 -14.24 -16.51 7.12
C TYR A 47 -13.57 -16.05 8.42
N THR A 48 -12.40 -16.59 8.70
CA THR A 48 -11.43 -16.04 9.65
C THR A 48 -10.23 -15.50 8.88
N SER A 49 -9.71 -14.35 9.28
CA SER A 49 -8.54 -13.75 8.66
C SER A 49 -7.29 -13.96 9.52
N SER A 50 -6.16 -14.22 8.88
CA SER A 50 -4.84 -14.19 9.50
C SER A 50 -3.86 -13.43 8.60
N ILE A 51 -2.96 -12.68 9.23
CA ILE A 51 -1.93 -11.90 8.55
C ILE A 51 -0.58 -12.55 8.84
N GLU A 52 0.05 -13.05 7.80
CA GLU A 52 1.45 -13.43 7.77
C GLU A 52 2.26 -12.30 7.14
N HIS A 53 3.59 -12.30 7.32
CA HIS A 53 4.44 -11.28 6.67
C HIS A 53 4.48 -11.43 5.13
N THR A 54 4.08 -12.57 4.59
CA THR A 54 4.07 -12.86 3.15
C THR A 54 2.67 -12.87 2.54
N ALA A 55 1.61 -13.03 3.35
CA ALA A 55 0.26 -13.15 2.83
C ALA A 55 -0.81 -12.77 3.85
N LEU A 56 -1.95 -12.27 3.34
CA LEU A 56 -3.22 -12.27 4.05
C LEU A 56 -3.97 -13.55 3.67
N VAL A 57 -4.39 -14.31 4.67
CA VAL A 57 -5.09 -15.59 4.49
C VAL A 57 -6.51 -15.47 5.02
N LEU A 58 -7.49 -15.83 4.19
CA LEU A 58 -8.89 -15.94 4.57
C LEU A 58 -9.29 -17.41 4.54
N GLU A 59 -9.61 -17.97 5.69
CA GLU A 59 -10.04 -19.36 5.83
C GLU A 59 -11.58 -19.44 5.93
N THR A 60 -12.18 -20.24 5.06
CA THR A 60 -13.62 -20.56 5.05
C THR A 60 -13.84 -22.03 5.41
N GLU A 61 -15.08 -22.43 5.58
CA GLU A 61 -15.44 -23.86 5.81
C GLU A 61 -15.04 -24.80 4.66
N SER A 62 -14.91 -24.28 3.44
CA SER A 62 -14.68 -25.07 2.22
C SER A 62 -13.31 -24.87 1.59
N GLY A 63 -12.50 -23.94 2.10
CA GLY A 63 -11.19 -23.68 1.51
C GLY A 63 -10.57 -22.38 2.00
N LYS A 64 -9.51 -21.97 1.31
CA LYS A 64 -8.71 -20.79 1.64
C LYS A 64 -8.62 -19.83 0.45
N ILE A 65 -8.51 -18.54 0.77
CA ILE A 65 -8.11 -17.49 -0.15
C ILE A 65 -6.84 -16.86 0.40
N GLU A 66 -5.84 -16.75 -0.43
CA GLU A 66 -4.54 -16.18 -0.07
C GLU A 66 -4.22 -14.99 -0.97
N ILE A 67 -3.71 -13.93 -0.37
CA ILE A 67 -3.41 -12.65 -1.02
C ILE A 67 -1.96 -12.30 -0.74
N CYS A 68 -1.15 -12.12 -1.78
CA CYS A 68 0.26 -11.76 -1.70
C CYS A 68 0.55 -10.55 -2.58
N TYR A 69 1.54 -9.74 -2.22
CA TYR A 69 2.02 -8.64 -3.06
C TYR A 69 3.24 -9.09 -3.86
N ASP A 70 3.22 -8.85 -5.19
CA ASP A 70 4.40 -9.03 -6.04
C ASP A 70 5.29 -7.77 -5.97
N ASP A 71 4.64 -6.62 -5.96
CA ASP A 71 5.25 -5.30 -5.72
C ASP A 71 4.22 -4.33 -5.12
N SER A 72 4.53 -3.03 -5.01
CA SER A 72 3.63 -2.02 -4.44
C SER A 72 2.29 -1.90 -5.19
N ASP A 73 2.28 -2.26 -6.48
CA ASP A 73 1.18 -1.99 -7.41
C ASP A 73 0.51 -3.27 -7.91
N THR A 74 1.04 -4.44 -7.55
CA THR A 74 0.56 -5.73 -8.05
C THR A 74 0.27 -6.70 -6.92
N ILE A 75 -0.94 -7.23 -6.92
CA ILE A 75 -1.45 -8.19 -5.94
C ILE A 75 -1.85 -9.48 -6.64
N LEU A 76 -1.43 -10.60 -6.07
CA LEU A 76 -1.80 -11.95 -6.49
C LEU A 76 -2.82 -12.51 -5.49
N ILE A 77 -3.94 -12.99 -6.00
CA ILE A 77 -5.02 -13.55 -5.20
C ILE A 77 -5.38 -14.92 -5.73
N ARG A 78 -5.26 -15.94 -4.89
CA ARG A 78 -5.69 -17.30 -5.22
C ARG A 78 -6.66 -17.85 -4.20
N GLY A 79 -7.57 -18.65 -4.66
CA GLY A 79 -8.47 -19.44 -3.81
C GLY A 79 -8.39 -20.90 -4.18
N TYR A 80 -8.45 -21.80 -3.20
CA TYR A 80 -8.52 -23.23 -3.43
C TYR A 80 -9.43 -23.91 -2.39
N GLY A 81 -10.19 -24.88 -2.88
CA GLY A 81 -11.21 -25.59 -2.13
C GLY A 81 -12.45 -25.83 -2.98
N GLU A 82 -13.33 -26.69 -2.51
CA GLU A 82 -14.55 -27.04 -3.25
C GLU A 82 -15.55 -25.88 -3.28
N GLY A 83 -15.79 -25.33 -4.47
CA GLY A 83 -16.74 -24.25 -4.70
C GLY A 83 -16.31 -22.91 -4.09
N ILE A 84 -15.02 -22.78 -3.72
CA ILE A 84 -14.48 -21.49 -3.24
C ILE A 84 -14.53 -20.45 -4.36
N GLY A 85 -14.91 -19.22 -4.02
CA GLY A 85 -14.92 -18.08 -4.91
C GLY A 85 -14.64 -16.78 -4.17
N LEU A 86 -14.49 -15.71 -4.93
CA LEU A 86 -14.28 -14.36 -4.43
C LEU A 86 -15.06 -13.37 -5.27
N THR A 87 -15.73 -12.44 -4.64
CA THR A 87 -16.32 -11.27 -5.30
C THR A 87 -15.54 -10.02 -4.90
N LEU A 88 -15.10 -9.26 -5.90
CA LEU A 88 -14.70 -7.86 -5.73
C LEU A 88 -15.89 -6.97 -6.06
N ASP A 89 -16.49 -6.36 -5.05
CA ASP A 89 -17.59 -5.41 -5.21
C ASP A 89 -17.02 -4.00 -5.21
N PHE A 90 -16.82 -3.44 -6.41
CA PHE A 90 -16.25 -2.11 -6.58
C PHE A 90 -17.25 -1.04 -6.12
N LEU A 91 -16.80 -0.13 -5.27
CA LEU A 91 -17.64 0.89 -4.66
C LEU A 91 -17.85 2.05 -5.64
N THR A 92 -18.81 1.87 -6.53
CA THR A 92 -19.29 2.92 -7.42
C THR A 92 -20.23 3.83 -6.63
N ASP A 93 -19.75 4.92 -6.13
CA ASP A 93 -20.51 5.85 -5.27
C ASP A 93 -21.42 6.81 -6.08
N ASN A 94 -22.16 6.27 -7.06
CA ASN A 94 -22.92 7.04 -8.05
C ASN A 94 -22.08 8.16 -8.71
N GLY A 95 -20.76 8.04 -8.65
CA GLY A 95 -19.81 8.93 -9.28
C GLY A 95 -19.80 8.71 -10.79
N ALA A 96 -19.55 9.78 -11.55
CA ALA A 96 -19.34 9.64 -12.97
C ALA A 96 -18.05 8.86 -13.25
N TYR A 97 -18.10 7.98 -14.26
CA TYR A 97 -16.95 7.26 -14.82
C TYR A 97 -16.38 6.13 -13.96
N ASP A 98 -17.07 5.64 -12.94
CA ASP A 98 -16.73 4.40 -12.25
C ASP A 98 -17.41 3.23 -12.96
N TYR A 99 -16.62 2.27 -13.49
CA TYR A 99 -17.13 1.13 -14.26
C TYR A 99 -16.05 0.07 -14.48
N ILE A 100 -16.47 -1.12 -14.89
CA ILE A 100 -15.58 -2.19 -15.36
C ILE A 100 -15.83 -2.42 -16.84
N TYR A 101 -14.76 -2.64 -17.60
CA TYR A 101 -14.87 -3.07 -19.00
C TYR A 101 -13.89 -4.20 -19.31
N GLU A 102 -14.32 -5.05 -20.23
CA GLU A 102 -13.51 -6.14 -20.77
C GLU A 102 -12.51 -5.57 -21.78
N TYR A 103 -11.28 -6.00 -21.70
CA TYR A 103 -10.19 -5.54 -22.52
C TYR A 103 -9.43 -6.74 -23.13
N PRO A 104 -9.73 -7.14 -24.38
CA PRO A 104 -9.02 -8.23 -25.04
C PRO A 104 -7.63 -7.75 -25.48
N ALA A 105 -6.57 -8.42 -25.02
CA ALA A 105 -5.18 -8.19 -25.42
C ALA A 105 -4.35 -9.46 -25.19
N ASN A 106 -3.25 -9.62 -25.94
CA ASN A 106 -2.30 -10.72 -25.75
C ASN A 106 -2.94 -12.12 -25.73
N ASP A 107 -3.94 -12.35 -26.59
CA ASP A 107 -4.72 -13.59 -26.69
C ASP A 107 -5.48 -13.99 -25.41
N GLN A 108 -5.68 -13.04 -24.50
CA GLN A 108 -6.50 -13.26 -23.29
C GLN A 108 -7.43 -12.08 -22.99
N MET A 109 -8.36 -12.29 -22.08
CA MET A 109 -9.26 -11.25 -21.60
C MET A 109 -8.74 -10.66 -20.29
N TYR A 110 -8.62 -9.34 -20.27
CA TYR A 110 -8.39 -8.53 -19.08
C TYR A 110 -9.65 -7.79 -18.69
N TYR A 111 -9.72 -7.39 -17.44
CA TYR A 111 -10.79 -6.56 -16.91
C TYR A 111 -10.18 -5.28 -16.37
N MET A 112 -10.68 -4.15 -16.82
CA MET A 112 -10.22 -2.84 -16.36
C MET A 112 -11.29 -2.21 -15.48
N ALA A 113 -11.02 -2.09 -14.19
CA ALA A 113 -11.86 -1.34 -13.27
C ALA A 113 -11.38 0.11 -13.20
N ASN A 114 -12.21 1.04 -13.68
CA ASN A 114 -11.97 2.47 -13.60
C ASN A 114 -12.59 3.01 -12.32
N CYS A 115 -11.77 3.52 -11.41
CA CYS A 115 -12.16 4.13 -10.15
C CYS A 115 -11.84 5.62 -10.21
N TYR A 116 -12.60 6.35 -11.02
CA TYR A 116 -12.35 7.75 -11.36
C TYR A 116 -12.29 8.65 -10.11
N LYS A 117 -13.19 8.43 -9.17
CA LYS A 117 -13.25 9.15 -7.90
C LYS A 117 -11.93 9.06 -7.11
N ASN A 118 -11.24 7.94 -7.21
CA ASN A 118 -9.99 7.66 -6.50
C ASN A 118 -8.76 7.95 -7.35
N ASN A 119 -8.93 8.42 -8.60
CA ASN A 119 -7.88 8.66 -9.58
C ASN A 119 -6.98 7.43 -9.81
N CYS A 120 -7.58 6.25 -9.84
CA CYS A 120 -6.85 5.01 -10.08
C CYS A 120 -7.64 4.06 -10.98
N ARG A 121 -6.91 3.13 -11.60
CA ARG A 121 -7.45 2.05 -12.42
C ARG A 121 -6.80 0.75 -12.04
N TYR A 122 -7.54 -0.33 -12.15
CA TYR A 122 -7.05 -1.66 -11.85
C TYR A 122 -7.20 -2.55 -13.08
N LEU A 123 -6.07 -3.10 -13.53
CA LEU A 123 -6.04 -4.15 -14.54
C LEU A 123 -6.08 -5.50 -13.82
N ILE A 124 -7.05 -6.32 -14.19
CA ILE A 124 -7.26 -7.64 -13.61
C ILE A 124 -7.10 -8.69 -14.70
N SER A 125 -6.28 -9.71 -14.45
CA SER A 125 -6.11 -10.88 -15.29
C SER A 125 -6.44 -12.13 -14.50
N CYS A 126 -7.31 -12.98 -15.04
CA CYS A 126 -7.56 -14.29 -14.47
C CYS A 126 -6.60 -15.30 -15.08
N GLU A 127 -5.67 -15.80 -14.28
CA GLU A 127 -4.67 -16.79 -14.71
C GLU A 127 -5.20 -18.22 -14.65
N TYR A 128 -6.18 -18.46 -13.78
CA TYR A 128 -6.84 -19.74 -13.60
C TYR A 128 -8.24 -19.56 -13.00
N GLY A 129 -9.21 -20.33 -13.49
CA GLY A 129 -10.61 -20.24 -13.08
C GLY A 129 -11.45 -19.40 -14.04
N ASP A 130 -12.62 -19.00 -13.60
CA ASP A 130 -13.62 -18.27 -14.37
C ASP A 130 -13.86 -16.89 -13.76
N VAL A 131 -14.15 -15.91 -14.62
CA VAL A 131 -14.54 -14.54 -14.20
C VAL A 131 -15.90 -14.22 -14.80
N ALA A 132 -16.79 -13.67 -13.97
CA ALA A 132 -18.03 -13.08 -14.41
C ALA A 132 -18.11 -11.62 -13.98
N VAL A 133 -18.53 -10.75 -14.90
CA VAL A 133 -18.78 -9.32 -14.64
C VAL A 133 -20.27 -9.15 -14.37
N GLU A 134 -20.61 -8.53 -13.25
CA GLU A 134 -21.96 -8.11 -12.91
C GLU A 134 -21.97 -6.59 -12.74
N GLN A 135 -22.64 -5.88 -13.65
CA GLN A 135 -22.78 -4.42 -13.57
C GLN A 135 -24.05 -3.93 -14.28
N GLU A 136 -24.52 -2.79 -13.84
CA GLU A 136 -25.62 -2.08 -14.49
C GLU A 136 -25.20 -0.66 -14.82
N TRP A 137 -25.24 -0.30 -16.09
CA TRP A 137 -24.90 1.02 -16.58
C TRP A 137 -26.05 2.02 -16.39
N LYS A 138 -25.67 3.22 -15.95
CA LYS A 138 -26.54 4.38 -15.91
C LYS A 138 -25.76 5.61 -16.37
N GLU A 139 -26.13 6.16 -17.51
CA GLU A 139 -25.46 7.34 -18.10
C GLU A 139 -23.96 7.09 -18.33
N SER A 140 -23.08 7.71 -17.53
CA SER A 140 -21.62 7.67 -17.67
C SER A 140 -20.92 6.79 -16.63
N SER A 141 -21.67 6.03 -15.85
CA SER A 141 -21.15 5.22 -14.74
C SER A 141 -21.94 3.94 -14.57
N SER A 142 -21.42 3.03 -13.77
CA SER A 142 -22.19 1.88 -13.28
C SER A 142 -22.87 2.22 -11.96
N LEU A 143 -24.09 1.72 -11.76
CA LEU A 143 -24.77 1.76 -10.47
C LEU A 143 -24.10 0.83 -9.46
N TYR A 144 -23.63 -0.30 -9.94
CA TYR A 144 -22.78 -1.25 -9.22
C TYR A 144 -21.89 -1.98 -10.23
N SER A 145 -20.74 -2.44 -9.77
CA SER A 145 -19.78 -3.19 -10.58
C SER A 145 -19.09 -4.25 -9.74
N LYS A 146 -19.24 -5.51 -10.13
CA LYS A 146 -18.66 -6.64 -9.43
C LYS A 146 -17.92 -7.56 -10.37
N LEU A 147 -16.82 -8.12 -9.88
CA LEU A 147 -16.12 -9.24 -10.50
C LEU A 147 -16.24 -10.47 -9.59
N HIS A 148 -16.75 -11.55 -10.15
CA HIS A 148 -16.88 -12.82 -9.48
C HIS A 148 -15.84 -13.79 -10.01
N PHE A 149 -14.95 -14.26 -9.13
CA PHE A 149 -13.94 -15.25 -9.43
C PHE A 149 -14.36 -16.59 -8.86
N THR A 150 -14.40 -17.60 -9.71
CA THR A 150 -14.80 -18.96 -9.34
C THR A 150 -13.96 -19.99 -10.09
N GLY A 151 -14.12 -21.25 -9.76
CA GLY A 151 -13.52 -22.35 -10.49
C GLY A 151 -13.79 -23.68 -9.79
N GLU A 152 -13.76 -24.78 -10.54
CA GLU A 152 -14.04 -26.12 -10.01
C GLU A 152 -13.10 -26.50 -8.87
N LYS A 153 -11.82 -26.15 -8.98
CA LYS A 153 -10.77 -26.42 -7.98
C LYS A 153 -10.20 -25.17 -7.30
N GLY A 154 -10.77 -24.01 -7.63
CA GLY A 154 -10.33 -22.71 -7.15
C GLY A 154 -10.10 -21.72 -8.29
N PHE A 155 -9.41 -20.63 -7.98
CA PHE A 155 -9.12 -19.55 -8.90
C PHE A 155 -7.76 -18.94 -8.60
N PHE A 156 -7.20 -18.27 -9.61
CA PHE A 156 -6.00 -17.41 -9.45
C PHE A 156 -6.13 -16.21 -10.38
N PHE A 157 -6.02 -15.02 -9.81
CA PHE A 157 -6.01 -13.79 -10.59
C PHE A 157 -4.97 -12.81 -10.03
N VAL A 158 -4.60 -11.88 -10.89
CA VAL A 158 -3.67 -10.80 -10.60
C VAL A 158 -4.40 -9.48 -10.76
N LEU A 159 -4.22 -8.58 -9.80
CA LEU A 159 -4.75 -7.23 -9.80
C LEU A 159 -3.58 -6.25 -9.77
N LYS A 160 -3.48 -5.42 -10.80
CA LYS A 160 -2.42 -4.41 -10.94
C LYS A 160 -3.03 -3.01 -10.97
N GLU A 161 -2.55 -2.13 -10.10
CA GLU A 161 -2.88 -0.71 -10.14
C GLU A 161 -2.14 -0.03 -11.30
N ILE A 162 -2.84 0.83 -12.02
CA ILE A 162 -2.32 1.57 -13.17
C ILE A 162 -2.71 3.03 -13.00
N GLU A 163 -1.72 3.90 -12.95
CA GLU A 163 -1.95 5.34 -12.81
C GLU A 163 -2.28 6.00 -14.15
N THR A 164 -1.49 5.72 -15.17
CA THR A 164 -1.60 6.41 -16.46
C THR A 164 -1.97 5.46 -17.59
N GLU A 165 -0.98 4.83 -18.23
CA GLU A 165 -1.17 3.97 -19.40
C GLU A 165 -0.58 2.58 -19.13
N TRP A 166 -1.28 1.56 -19.62
CA TRP A 166 -0.73 0.22 -19.69
C TRP A 166 -0.02 0.04 -21.02
N ASP A 167 1.25 -0.36 -20.97
CA ASP A 167 2.10 -0.61 -22.13
C ASP A 167 1.82 -1.97 -22.83
N HIS A 168 0.72 -2.63 -22.45
CA HIS A 168 0.33 -3.98 -22.87
C HIS A 168 1.32 -5.09 -22.50
N SER A 169 2.33 -4.81 -21.69
CA SER A 169 3.20 -5.84 -21.14
C SER A 169 2.50 -6.62 -20.05
N TRP A 170 2.66 -7.93 -20.07
CA TRP A 170 2.15 -8.81 -19.03
C TRP A 170 3.12 -9.96 -18.82
N LYS A 171 3.60 -10.12 -17.61
CA LYS A 171 4.42 -11.28 -17.22
C LYS A 171 3.52 -12.42 -16.75
N LYS A 172 3.98 -13.64 -16.91
CA LYS A 172 3.35 -14.77 -16.23
C LYS A 172 3.69 -14.70 -14.74
N TYR A 173 2.67 -14.79 -13.91
CA TYR A 173 2.82 -14.76 -12.46
C TYR A 173 2.82 -16.17 -11.86
N ASP A 174 3.65 -16.39 -10.85
CA ASP A 174 3.65 -17.57 -10.02
C ASP A 174 3.48 -17.16 -8.55
N TYR A 175 2.46 -17.66 -7.90
CA TYR A 175 2.11 -17.27 -6.54
C TYR A 175 3.18 -17.67 -5.53
N GLU A 176 3.75 -18.86 -5.66
CA GLU A 176 4.78 -19.34 -4.72
C GLU A 176 6.10 -18.59 -4.89
N GLU A 177 6.47 -18.28 -6.12
CA GLU A 177 7.63 -17.43 -6.40
C GLU A 177 7.45 -16.04 -5.81
N CYS A 178 6.27 -15.43 -5.99
CA CYS A 178 5.92 -14.14 -5.41
C CYS A 178 6.06 -14.18 -3.88
N ARG A 179 5.47 -15.17 -3.22
CA ARG A 179 5.53 -15.34 -1.77
C ARG A 179 6.98 -15.50 -1.26
N MET A 180 7.80 -16.30 -1.94
CA MET A 180 9.22 -16.48 -1.60
C MET A 180 10.02 -15.17 -1.78
N ASN A 181 9.69 -14.36 -2.78
CA ASN A 181 10.35 -13.08 -3.01
C ASN A 181 10.01 -12.09 -1.89
N THR A 182 8.74 -11.99 -1.51
CA THR A 182 8.26 -11.18 -0.40
C THR A 182 8.93 -11.58 0.92
N GLU A 183 9.05 -12.88 1.18
CA GLU A 183 9.74 -13.40 2.36
C GLU A 183 11.22 -13.01 2.38
N ARG A 184 11.92 -13.16 1.24
CA ARG A 184 13.33 -12.76 1.13
C ARG A 184 13.53 -11.26 1.34
N GLU A 185 12.66 -10.44 0.78
CA GLU A 185 12.71 -8.99 0.91
C GLU A 185 12.50 -8.55 2.37
N PHE A 186 11.47 -9.10 3.02
CA PHE A 186 11.23 -8.80 4.43
C PHE A 186 12.37 -9.28 5.34
N ASN A 187 12.89 -10.49 5.15
CA ASN A 187 14.00 -11.01 5.93
C ASN A 187 15.25 -10.13 5.77
N ALA A 188 15.56 -9.71 4.53
CA ALA A 188 16.67 -8.80 4.26
C ALA A 188 16.50 -7.42 4.93
N PHE A 189 15.27 -6.94 5.09
CA PHE A 189 14.98 -5.73 5.86
C PHE A 189 15.12 -5.99 7.38
N TYR A 190 14.56 -7.08 7.89
CA TYR A 190 14.59 -7.44 9.30
C TYR A 190 16.01 -7.67 9.82
N GLU A 191 16.87 -8.32 9.03
CA GLU A 191 18.29 -8.55 9.36
C GLU A 191 19.10 -7.25 9.52
N LYS A 192 18.61 -6.15 8.95
CA LYS A 192 19.21 -4.82 9.07
C LYS A 192 18.65 -3.99 10.23
N MET A 193 17.74 -4.53 11.01
CA MET A 193 17.20 -3.85 12.19
C MET A 193 18.11 -4.09 13.41
N PRO A 194 18.05 -3.22 14.45
CA PRO A 194 18.87 -3.38 15.64
C PRO A 194 18.69 -4.73 16.31
N GLU A 195 19.80 -5.32 16.75
CA GLU A 195 19.75 -6.51 17.59
C GLU A 195 19.05 -6.20 18.92
N CYS A 196 18.27 -7.14 19.42
CA CYS A 196 17.57 -7.01 20.68
C CYS A 196 17.64 -8.32 21.51
N PRO A 197 17.48 -8.22 22.85
CA PRO A 197 17.36 -9.40 23.71
C PRO A 197 16.25 -10.35 23.25
N GLU A 198 16.42 -11.66 23.51
CA GLU A 198 15.49 -12.71 23.09
C GLU A 198 14.02 -12.42 23.47
N CYS A 199 13.80 -11.87 24.67
CA CYS A 199 12.45 -11.56 25.16
C CYS A 199 11.74 -10.45 24.36
N TYR A 200 12.44 -9.72 23.49
CA TYR A 200 11.86 -8.68 22.63
C TYR A 200 11.85 -9.05 21.15
N LYS A 201 12.35 -10.22 20.75
CA LYS A 201 12.42 -10.60 19.32
C LYS A 201 11.08 -10.54 18.60
N GLU A 202 10.01 -11.02 19.22
CA GLU A 202 8.67 -10.94 18.62
C GLU A 202 8.23 -9.48 18.40
N ALA A 203 8.46 -8.61 19.38
CA ALA A 203 8.14 -7.20 19.25
C ALA A 203 9.00 -6.50 18.19
N ALA A 204 10.29 -6.82 18.12
CA ALA A 204 11.21 -6.31 17.10
C ALA A 204 10.81 -6.77 15.69
N TRP A 205 10.41 -8.04 15.54
CA TRP A 205 9.91 -8.58 14.28
C TRP A 205 8.65 -7.84 13.82
N ARG A 206 7.66 -7.64 14.72
CA ARG A 206 6.44 -6.90 14.42
C ARG A 206 6.72 -5.44 14.08
N ALA A 207 7.61 -4.78 14.81
CA ALA A 207 8.02 -3.40 14.51
C ALA A 207 8.71 -3.28 13.16
N SER A 208 9.58 -4.25 12.83
CA SER A 208 10.24 -4.31 11.52
C SER A 208 9.24 -4.52 10.39
N TYR A 209 8.27 -5.42 10.59
CA TYR A 209 7.20 -5.64 9.62
C TYR A 209 6.37 -4.36 9.39
N LEU A 210 6.01 -3.64 10.45
CA LEU A 210 5.28 -2.37 10.33
C LEU A 210 6.10 -1.33 9.57
N ASN A 211 7.38 -1.18 9.89
CA ASN A 211 8.26 -0.25 9.20
C ASN A 211 8.40 -0.60 7.71
N TRP A 212 8.75 -1.84 7.41
CA TRP A 212 8.90 -2.32 6.03
C TRP A 212 7.60 -2.20 5.22
N SER A 213 6.49 -2.67 5.77
CA SER A 213 5.19 -2.68 5.07
C SER A 213 4.61 -1.28 4.85
N ASN A 214 5.06 -0.27 5.58
CA ASN A 214 4.63 1.12 5.38
C ASN A 214 5.49 1.90 4.38
N ILE A 215 6.58 1.33 3.87
CA ILE A 215 7.36 1.96 2.80
C ILE A 215 6.53 1.95 1.51
N VAL A 216 6.49 3.09 0.85
CA VAL A 216 5.91 3.30 -0.48
C VAL A 216 6.98 3.83 -1.41
N LYS A 217 6.87 3.51 -2.70
CA LYS A 217 7.77 4.04 -3.73
C LYS A 217 7.58 5.55 -3.89
N LYS A 218 8.64 6.20 -4.34
CA LYS A 218 8.59 7.60 -4.76
C LYS A 218 7.55 7.81 -5.85
N ASP A 219 6.71 8.81 -5.68
CA ASP A 219 5.68 9.22 -6.62
C ASP A 219 5.19 10.64 -6.30
N GLY A 220 4.84 11.42 -7.31
CA GLY A 220 4.32 12.78 -7.15
C GLY A 220 5.24 13.66 -6.28
N PHE A 221 4.73 14.15 -5.15
CA PHE A 221 5.52 14.93 -4.19
C PHE A 221 6.46 14.10 -3.31
N LEU A 222 6.36 12.78 -3.32
CA LEU A 222 7.31 11.88 -2.68
C LEU A 222 8.52 11.67 -3.60
N THR A 223 9.57 12.43 -3.40
CA THR A 223 10.77 12.41 -4.24
C THR A 223 11.69 11.23 -3.95
N ARG A 224 11.43 10.51 -2.85
CA ARG A 224 12.15 9.35 -2.35
C ARG A 224 11.16 8.29 -1.91
N ASP A 225 11.63 7.05 -1.75
CA ASP A 225 10.85 6.02 -1.08
C ASP A 225 10.56 6.47 0.36
N ALA A 226 9.29 6.43 0.73
CA ALA A 226 8.79 7.06 1.95
C ALA A 226 8.10 6.06 2.87
N MET A 227 8.34 6.18 4.16
CA MET A 227 7.63 5.42 5.17
C MET A 227 6.44 6.23 5.67
N PHE A 228 5.23 5.81 5.32
CA PHE A 228 4.01 6.42 5.85
C PHE A 228 3.84 6.11 7.34
N MET A 229 3.16 6.99 8.05
CA MET A 229 2.76 6.74 9.43
C MET A 229 1.84 5.53 9.56
N SER A 230 1.01 5.32 8.55
CA SER A 230 0.11 4.19 8.44
C SER A 230 -0.42 4.09 7.01
N LYS A 231 -0.59 2.88 6.50
CA LYS A 231 -1.38 2.65 5.28
C LYS A 231 -2.88 2.56 5.56
N ASN A 232 -3.32 2.71 6.81
CA ASN A 232 -4.74 2.66 7.14
C ASN A 232 -5.46 3.99 6.88
N TRP A 233 -5.13 5.07 7.55
CA TRP A 233 -5.71 6.39 7.29
C TRP A 233 -4.79 7.57 7.50
N MET A 234 -3.56 7.33 7.88
CA MET A 234 -2.49 8.33 7.97
C MET A 234 -1.48 8.08 6.84
N THR A 235 -1.95 8.08 5.59
CA THR A 235 -1.16 7.84 4.38
C THR A 235 -0.32 9.07 4.01
N ASN A 236 0.46 9.55 4.96
CA ASN A 236 1.32 10.71 4.83
C ASN A 236 2.66 10.47 5.55
N VAL A 237 3.65 11.25 5.18
CA VAL A 237 4.87 11.49 5.95
C VAL A 237 4.70 12.81 6.69
N TRP A 238 4.86 12.81 8.03
CA TRP A 238 4.83 14.03 8.84
C TRP A 238 6.24 14.53 9.15
N SER A 239 6.39 15.86 9.24
CA SER A 239 7.69 16.53 9.31
C SER A 239 8.42 16.42 10.67
N TRP A 240 8.02 15.54 11.54
CA TRP A 240 8.79 15.11 12.71
C TRP A 240 8.83 13.59 12.89
N ASP A 241 7.75 12.90 12.52
CA ASP A 241 7.63 11.43 12.61
C ASP A 241 8.67 10.72 11.73
N HIS A 242 8.94 11.24 10.54
CA HIS A 242 9.97 10.73 9.63
C HIS A 242 11.37 10.68 10.26
N CYS A 243 11.66 11.56 11.23
CA CYS A 243 12.91 11.54 11.97
C CYS A 243 13.08 10.27 12.80
N PHE A 244 12.00 9.78 13.43
CA PHE A 244 12.05 8.54 14.20
C PHE A 244 12.23 7.33 13.27
N ASN A 245 11.57 7.34 12.10
CA ASN A 245 11.77 6.33 11.07
C ASN A 245 13.23 6.30 10.58
N ALA A 246 13.80 7.48 10.32
CA ALA A 246 15.21 7.62 9.93
C ALA A 246 16.17 7.08 11.00
N ILE A 247 15.95 7.41 12.28
CA ILE A 247 16.74 6.89 13.39
C ILE A 247 16.62 5.36 13.47
N ALA A 248 15.41 4.81 13.39
CA ALA A 248 15.21 3.36 13.46
C ALA A 248 15.94 2.60 12.34
N CYS A 249 15.97 3.16 11.13
CA CYS A 249 16.65 2.55 9.98
C CYS A 249 18.17 2.81 9.97
N SER A 250 18.68 3.79 10.74
CA SER A 250 20.09 4.21 10.68
C SER A 250 21.11 3.17 11.16
N TYR A 251 20.67 2.14 11.87
CA TYR A 251 21.57 1.12 12.42
C TYR A 251 22.24 0.27 11.35
N HIS A 252 21.50 -0.22 10.36
CA HIS A 252 22.04 -1.09 9.32
C HIS A 252 21.41 -0.88 7.94
N ASN A 253 20.55 0.14 7.79
CA ASN A 253 19.89 0.49 6.53
C ASN A 253 20.07 1.98 6.19
N PRO A 254 21.31 2.42 5.94
CA PRO A 254 21.67 3.85 5.84
C PRO A 254 20.99 4.54 4.65
N GLU A 255 20.70 3.85 3.57
CA GLU A 255 20.02 4.44 2.41
C GLU A 255 18.56 4.77 2.74
N VAL A 256 17.83 3.80 3.29
CA VAL A 256 16.45 4.03 3.73
C VAL A 256 16.40 5.10 4.82
N ALA A 257 17.34 5.08 5.78
CA ALA A 257 17.42 6.09 6.81
C ALA A 257 17.63 7.50 6.24
N TRP A 258 18.52 7.63 5.27
CA TRP A 258 18.79 8.90 4.59
C TRP A 258 17.56 9.41 3.83
N ASP A 259 16.88 8.54 3.11
CA ASP A 259 15.67 8.87 2.38
C ASP A 259 14.56 9.34 3.33
N GLN A 260 14.34 8.62 4.44
CA GLN A 260 13.36 9.06 5.45
C GLN A 260 13.76 10.41 6.07
N PHE A 261 15.02 10.67 6.30
CA PHE A 261 15.46 11.94 6.88
C PHE A 261 15.29 13.11 5.91
N MET A 262 15.63 12.93 4.64
CA MET A 262 15.67 14.01 3.66
C MET A 262 14.34 14.31 2.98
N ILE A 263 13.40 13.37 2.95
CA ILE A 263 12.16 13.49 2.17
C ILE A 263 11.35 14.76 2.47
N MET A 264 11.35 15.22 3.72
CA MET A 264 10.67 16.46 4.09
C MET A 264 11.48 17.70 3.69
N PHE A 265 12.81 17.61 3.67
CA PHE A 265 13.68 18.70 3.22
C PHE A 265 13.62 18.88 1.70
N ASP A 266 13.33 17.84 0.93
CA ASP A 266 13.10 17.96 -0.51
C ASP A 266 11.91 18.87 -0.84
N GLN A 267 10.99 19.05 0.12
CA GLN A 267 9.84 19.97 0.03
C GLN A 267 10.06 21.26 0.83
N GLN A 268 11.26 21.51 1.35
CA GLN A 268 11.56 22.75 2.11
C GLN A 268 11.37 23.99 1.23
N ASP A 269 10.60 24.93 1.70
CA ASP A 269 10.33 26.16 0.96
C ASP A 269 11.53 27.12 1.00
N LYS A 270 11.47 28.15 0.18
CA LYS A 270 12.55 29.17 0.08
C LYS A 270 12.82 29.92 1.38
N THR A 271 11.85 30.02 2.28
CA THR A 271 12.00 30.66 3.60
C THR A 271 12.62 29.74 4.63
N GLY A 272 12.71 28.45 4.35
CA GLY A 272 13.26 27.44 5.24
C GLY A 272 12.21 26.60 5.98
N VAL A 273 10.93 26.92 5.87
CA VAL A 273 9.87 26.16 6.52
C VAL A 273 9.70 24.77 5.90
N LEU A 274 9.39 23.80 6.73
CA LEU A 274 8.96 22.46 6.30
C LEU A 274 7.44 22.37 6.30
N PRO A 275 6.84 21.61 5.37
CA PRO A 275 5.43 21.32 5.43
C PRO A 275 5.07 20.52 6.69
N ASP A 276 3.81 20.56 7.11
CA ASP A 276 3.30 19.70 8.17
C ASP A 276 3.41 18.22 7.79
N SER A 277 2.94 17.90 6.60
CA SER A 277 2.96 16.55 6.04
C SER A 277 2.94 16.58 4.52
N ILE A 278 3.37 15.46 3.94
CA ILE A 278 3.35 15.23 2.50
C ILE A 278 2.83 13.82 2.18
N ASN A 279 2.26 13.67 1.00
CA ASN A 279 2.10 12.41 0.31
C ASN A 279 2.36 12.61 -1.20
N ASP A 280 2.01 11.64 -2.02
CA ASP A 280 2.16 11.71 -3.47
C ASP A 280 1.40 12.88 -4.11
N VAL A 281 0.22 13.25 -3.57
CA VAL A 281 -0.73 14.23 -4.17
C VAL A 281 -0.70 15.58 -3.47
N HIS A 282 -0.38 15.64 -2.18
CA HIS A 282 -0.52 16.84 -1.37
C HIS A 282 0.73 17.20 -0.59
N VAL A 283 0.98 18.51 -0.50
CA VAL A 283 1.91 19.14 0.45
C VAL A 283 1.10 20.05 1.37
N VAL A 284 1.09 19.75 2.67
CA VAL A 284 0.26 20.47 3.66
C VAL A 284 1.12 21.45 4.46
N TRP A 285 0.78 22.73 4.44
CA TRP A 285 1.57 23.82 5.04
C TRP A 285 0.92 24.46 6.28
N ASN A 286 -0.23 23.93 6.73
CA ASN A 286 -1.06 24.61 7.72
C ASN A 286 -0.51 24.56 9.14
N TYR A 287 0.40 23.62 9.43
CA TYR A 287 0.96 23.42 10.76
C TYR A 287 2.48 23.24 10.69
N CYS A 288 3.13 23.48 11.82
CA CYS A 288 4.55 23.30 11.96
C CYS A 288 4.83 22.30 13.07
N LYS A 289 5.63 21.27 12.77
CA LYS A 289 6.04 20.26 13.74
C LYS A 289 7.29 20.67 14.50
N PRO A 290 7.52 20.15 15.72
CA PRO A 290 8.72 20.45 16.51
C PRO A 290 10.03 20.22 15.73
N PRO A 291 11.03 21.11 15.86
CA PRO A 291 12.30 21.06 15.12
C PRO A 291 13.29 20.05 15.69
N ILE A 292 12.96 18.76 15.67
CA ILE A 292 13.81 17.68 16.21
C ILE A 292 14.88 17.18 15.22
N HIS A 293 14.92 17.72 14.01
CA HIS A 293 15.72 17.21 12.90
C HIS A 293 17.23 17.21 13.19
N GLY A 294 17.75 18.25 13.85
CA GLY A 294 19.17 18.30 14.24
C GLY A 294 19.54 17.22 15.28
N TRP A 295 18.63 16.95 16.21
CA TRP A 295 18.77 15.84 17.15
C TRP A 295 18.73 14.49 16.43
N ALA A 296 17.81 14.32 15.50
CA ALA A 296 17.70 13.10 14.72
C ALA A 296 18.96 12.83 13.90
N LEU A 297 19.48 13.83 13.17
CA LEU A 297 20.73 13.70 12.42
C LEU A 297 21.89 13.29 13.32
N ARG A 298 22.01 13.87 14.51
CA ARG A 298 23.04 13.49 15.47
C ARG A 298 22.96 12.01 15.85
N LEU A 299 21.77 11.50 16.16
CA LEU A 299 21.58 10.07 16.48
C LEU A 299 21.89 9.17 15.28
N MET A 300 21.48 9.57 14.09
CA MET A 300 21.82 8.83 12.86
C MET A 300 23.33 8.73 12.68
N MET A 301 24.09 9.82 12.94
CA MET A 301 25.57 9.83 12.85
C MET A 301 26.25 8.95 13.91
N GLU A 302 25.59 8.61 14.99
CA GLU A 302 26.08 7.63 15.98
C GLU A 302 25.97 6.18 15.44
N ASN A 303 25.07 5.92 14.50
CA ASN A 303 24.76 4.59 13.98
C ASN A 303 25.28 4.34 12.56
N MET A 304 25.48 5.38 11.76
CA MET A 304 25.87 5.28 10.35
C MET A 304 26.87 6.35 9.96
N GLU A 305 27.72 6.04 8.99
CA GLU A 305 28.64 7.01 8.40
C GLU A 305 27.90 7.83 7.31
N LEU A 306 28.08 9.15 7.38
CA LEU A 306 27.61 10.09 6.36
C LEU A 306 28.83 10.74 5.71
N ASP A 307 28.87 10.72 4.40
CA ASP A 307 29.91 11.41 3.64
C ASP A 307 29.75 12.95 3.73
N THR A 308 30.81 13.65 3.32
CA THR A 308 30.84 15.12 3.38
C THR A 308 29.75 15.78 2.52
N ALA A 309 29.31 15.15 1.42
CA ALA A 309 28.27 15.70 0.56
C ALA A 309 26.91 15.65 1.26
N LYS A 310 26.54 14.51 1.82
CA LYS A 310 25.31 14.34 2.62
C LYS A 310 25.29 15.28 3.83
N LEU A 311 26.41 15.41 4.55
CA LEU A 311 26.50 16.32 5.70
C LEU A 311 26.34 17.80 5.28
N LYS A 312 26.90 18.22 4.14
CA LYS A 312 26.71 19.59 3.63
C LYS A 312 25.27 19.83 3.20
N GLU A 313 24.64 18.86 2.56
CA GLU A 313 23.23 18.91 2.16
C GLU A 313 22.34 19.09 3.40
N ALA A 314 22.44 18.17 4.37
CA ALA A 314 21.69 18.24 5.61
C ALA A 314 21.92 19.54 6.37
N TYR A 315 23.19 19.99 6.48
CA TYR A 315 23.52 21.26 7.13
C TYR A 315 22.82 22.45 6.46
N GLY A 316 22.83 22.51 5.13
CA GLY A 316 22.15 23.57 4.37
C GLY A 316 20.65 23.64 4.65
N CYS A 317 20.00 22.49 4.72
CA CYS A 317 18.57 22.39 5.04
C CYS A 317 18.28 22.72 6.51
N LEU A 318 19.04 22.16 7.43
CA LEU A 318 18.89 22.40 8.87
C LEU A 318 19.15 23.86 9.24
N LYS A 319 20.14 24.50 8.61
CA LYS A 319 20.41 25.93 8.82
C LYS A 319 19.20 26.78 8.48
N LYS A 320 18.63 26.61 7.29
CA LYS A 320 17.42 27.32 6.85
C LYS A 320 16.23 27.06 7.78
N TRP A 321 16.04 25.81 8.18
CA TRP A 321 14.99 25.42 9.11
C TRP A 321 15.16 26.07 10.49
N THR A 322 16.38 26.12 11.00
CA THR A 322 16.68 26.76 12.28
C THR A 322 16.54 28.29 12.21
N GLU A 323 16.95 28.90 11.11
CA GLU A 323 16.79 30.37 10.89
C GLU A 323 15.33 30.78 10.73
N TRP A 324 14.46 29.87 10.25
CA TRP A 324 13.02 30.12 10.14
C TRP A 324 12.33 30.12 11.52
N TRP A 325 12.77 29.25 12.45
CA TRP A 325 12.27 29.21 13.83
C TRP A 325 12.74 30.42 14.66
#